data_2e6943d6b1c1c52b1b1bf648080018d4
#
_entry.id   2e6943d6b1c1c52b1b1bf648080018d4
#
_cell.length_a   1.000
_cell.length_b   1.000
_cell.length_c   1.000
_cell.angle_alpha   90.00
_cell.angle_beta   90.00
_cell.angle_gamma   90.00
#
_symmetry.space_group_name_H-M   'P 1'
#
loop_
_entity.id
_entity.type
_entity.pdbx_description
1 polymer ?
#
loop_
_entity_poly.entity_id
_entity_poly.type
_entity_poly.pdbx_seq_one_letter_code
_entity_poly.pdbx_strand_id
1 'polypeptide(L)'
;MLVVAALAVSACGIKRVSRVDPTSVTDLSGKWNDTDSRLVANELIGQSLGAPWVREWSAANGGAAPTIIVGEFRNRTLEHIAVGTFVRDLERAYITSGTVRVVASAEERQEVRGERADQQVNATADTRARVAREQGARFMLQGDVQAIEDSEGREKIVFYQVDATLIDLESNAKVWVGQHKMKKYIQRRRLTP
;
A
#
# COMPACT_ATOMS: atom_id res chain seq x y z
N MET A 1 40.82 40.60 38.84
CA MET A 1 40.19 40.16 37.58
C MET A 1 39.92 38.67 37.71
N LEU A 2 38.65 38.32 37.93
CA LEU A 2 38.22 36.92 38.01
C LEU A 2 37.62 36.55 36.65
N VAL A 3 38.26 35.61 35.96
CA VAL A 3 37.75 35.08 34.68
C VAL A 3 36.84 33.88 35.02
N VAL A 4 35.54 34.07 34.85
CA VAL A 4 34.55 32.98 34.99
C VAL A 4 34.52 32.24 33.65
N ALA A 5 35.11 31.05 33.59
CA ALA A 5 34.99 30.14 32.44
C ALA A 5 33.61 29.46 32.47
N ALA A 6 32.73 29.84 31.54
CA ALA A 6 31.45 29.16 31.35
C ALA A 6 31.69 27.82 30.63
N LEU A 7 31.55 26.70 31.34
CA LEU A 7 31.49 25.36 30.73
C LEU A 7 30.15 25.19 29.98
N ALA A 8 30.20 25.21 28.67
CA ALA A 8 29.08 24.80 27.84
C ALA A 8 28.97 23.27 27.90
N VAL A 9 28.04 22.76 28.68
CA VAL A 9 27.69 21.33 28.70
C VAL A 9 26.85 21.04 27.44
N SER A 10 27.48 20.49 26.41
CA SER A 10 26.77 19.95 25.26
C SER A 10 25.98 18.72 25.71
N ALA A 11 24.69 18.88 25.92
CA ALA A 11 23.78 17.76 26.17
C ALA A 11 23.64 16.94 24.88
N CYS A 12 24.49 15.95 24.68
CA CYS A 12 24.29 14.90 23.68
C CYS A 12 23.07 14.08 24.10
N GLY A 13 21.93 14.30 23.44
CA GLY A 13 20.74 13.49 23.65
C GLY A 13 21.02 12.02 23.30
N ILE A 14 20.94 11.13 24.28
CA ILE A 14 21.12 9.69 24.07
C ILE A 14 19.89 9.15 23.33
N LYS A 15 20.06 8.76 22.07
CA LYS A 15 19.01 8.12 21.29
C LYS A 15 18.78 6.69 21.80
N ARG A 16 17.59 6.40 22.29
CA ARG A 16 17.18 5.05 22.69
C ARG A 16 16.29 4.45 21.60
N VAL A 17 16.63 3.26 21.13
CA VAL A 17 15.83 2.50 20.15
C VAL A 17 15.29 1.25 20.85
N SER A 18 13.99 1.02 20.75
CA SER A 18 13.33 -0.21 21.21
C SER A 18 12.47 -0.79 20.07
N ARG A 19 12.28 -2.10 20.10
CA ARG A 19 11.32 -2.76 19.22
C ARG A 19 9.95 -2.74 19.89
N VAL A 20 8.92 -2.45 19.11
CA VAL A 20 7.51 -2.50 19.52
C VAL A 20 6.78 -3.51 18.65
N ASP A 21 5.61 -3.96 19.10
CA ASP A 21 4.76 -4.85 18.31
C ASP A 21 4.37 -4.16 16.99
N PRO A 22 4.60 -4.79 15.82
CA PRO A 22 4.27 -4.20 14.53
C PRO A 22 2.76 -3.96 14.32
N THR A 23 1.89 -4.54 15.14
CA THR A 23 0.43 -4.31 15.10
C THR A 23 -0.02 -3.17 16.01
N SER A 24 0.89 -2.64 16.83
CA SER A 24 0.58 -1.53 17.74
C SER A 24 0.23 -0.25 16.98
N VAL A 25 -0.78 0.48 17.45
CA VAL A 25 -1.13 1.80 16.92
C VAL A 25 -0.24 2.84 17.56
N THR A 26 0.65 3.45 16.78
CA THR A 26 1.59 4.45 17.28
C THR A 26 1.63 5.67 16.36
N ASP A 27 0.95 6.75 16.78
CA ASP A 27 0.92 8.02 16.07
C ASP A 27 1.88 9.03 16.68
N LEU A 28 3.11 9.13 16.17
CA LEU A 28 4.15 10.04 16.70
C LEU A 28 4.07 11.45 16.09
N SER A 29 3.74 11.56 14.83
CA SER A 29 3.81 12.83 14.09
C SER A 29 2.47 13.30 13.54
N GLY A 30 1.45 12.45 13.57
CA GLY A 30 0.18 12.69 12.88
C GLY A 30 0.25 12.59 11.34
N LYS A 31 1.42 12.28 10.77
CA LYS A 31 1.57 11.97 9.35
C LYS A 31 1.07 10.56 9.06
N TRP A 32 0.96 10.26 7.75
CA TRP A 32 0.67 8.91 7.30
C TRP A 32 1.69 7.90 7.84
N ASN A 33 1.23 6.78 8.37
CA ASN A 33 2.07 5.73 8.95
C ASN A 33 1.63 4.33 8.52
N ASP A 34 2.27 3.30 9.08
CA ASP A 34 1.99 1.88 8.80
C ASP A 34 0.58 1.45 9.22
N THR A 35 0.09 1.97 10.35
CA THR A 35 -1.28 1.71 10.83
C THR A 35 -2.31 2.21 9.83
N ASP A 36 -2.12 3.42 9.28
CA ASP A 36 -2.99 3.99 8.26
C ASP A 36 -3.02 3.12 7.00
N SER A 37 -1.83 2.72 6.51
CA SER A 37 -1.70 1.85 5.34
C SER A 37 -2.47 0.54 5.51
N ARG A 38 -2.31 -0.13 6.66
CA ARG A 38 -2.97 -1.39 6.97
C ARG A 38 -4.49 -1.25 7.09
N LEU A 39 -4.97 -0.21 7.79
CA LEU A 39 -6.40 0.03 7.96
C LEU A 39 -7.08 0.33 6.62
N VAL A 40 -6.49 1.19 5.82
CA VAL A 40 -7.00 1.55 4.49
C VAL A 40 -7.01 0.36 3.55
N ALA A 41 -5.92 -0.43 3.52
CA ALA A 41 -5.84 -1.62 2.68
C ALA A 41 -6.94 -2.64 3.04
N ASN A 42 -7.11 -2.94 4.32
CA ASN A 42 -8.14 -3.88 4.78
C ASN A 42 -9.55 -3.41 4.42
N GLU A 43 -9.84 -2.12 4.61
CA GLU A 43 -11.14 -1.54 4.31
C GLU A 43 -11.46 -1.58 2.81
N LEU A 44 -10.53 -1.11 1.96
CA LEU A 44 -10.73 -1.11 0.51
C LEU A 44 -10.88 -2.52 -0.05
N ILE A 45 -10.10 -3.50 0.45
CA ILE A 45 -10.24 -4.90 0.03
C ILE A 45 -11.57 -5.48 0.49
N GLY A 46 -11.98 -5.22 1.73
CA GLY A 46 -13.30 -5.63 2.24
C GLY A 46 -14.44 -5.09 1.36
N GLN A 47 -14.40 -3.81 1.01
CA GLN A 47 -15.36 -3.18 0.11
C GLN A 47 -15.34 -3.81 -1.29
N SER A 48 -14.15 -4.04 -1.85
CA SER A 48 -13.99 -4.63 -3.18
C SER A 48 -14.53 -6.05 -3.26
N LEU A 49 -14.14 -6.92 -2.31
CA LEU A 49 -14.58 -8.31 -2.29
C LEU A 49 -16.06 -8.48 -1.92
N GLY A 50 -16.62 -7.55 -1.17
CA GLY A 50 -18.05 -7.50 -0.86
C GLY A 50 -18.91 -7.00 -2.03
N ALA A 51 -18.31 -6.38 -3.05
CA ALA A 51 -19.02 -5.85 -4.21
C ALA A 51 -19.45 -6.95 -5.20
N PRO A 52 -20.47 -6.72 -6.03
CA PRO A 52 -21.04 -7.74 -6.92
C PRO A 52 -20.08 -8.30 -7.99
N TRP A 53 -19.07 -7.54 -8.39
CA TRP A 53 -18.22 -7.84 -9.56
C TRP A 53 -17.55 -9.22 -9.51
N VAL A 54 -17.10 -9.70 -8.32
CA VAL A 54 -16.49 -11.03 -8.19
C VAL A 54 -17.50 -12.11 -8.50
N ARG A 55 -18.69 -12.00 -7.91
CA ARG A 55 -19.76 -12.98 -8.06
C ARG A 55 -20.31 -12.99 -9.47
N GLU A 56 -20.52 -11.82 -10.07
CA GLU A 56 -21.01 -11.66 -11.45
C GLU A 56 -20.00 -12.24 -12.45
N TRP A 57 -18.72 -11.94 -12.27
CA TRP A 57 -17.67 -12.54 -13.09
C TRP A 57 -17.64 -14.05 -12.98
N SER A 58 -17.62 -14.59 -11.76
CA SER A 58 -17.55 -16.03 -11.51
C SER A 58 -18.75 -16.75 -12.14
N ALA A 59 -19.95 -16.20 -11.97
CA ALA A 59 -21.17 -16.76 -12.58
C ALA A 59 -21.10 -16.79 -14.12
N ALA A 60 -20.58 -15.72 -14.75
CA ALA A 60 -20.44 -15.62 -16.20
C ALA A 60 -19.29 -16.50 -16.76
N ASN A 61 -18.36 -16.95 -15.90
CA ASN A 61 -17.17 -17.69 -16.32
C ASN A 61 -17.06 -19.09 -15.68
N GLY A 62 -18.19 -19.77 -15.50
CA GLY A 62 -18.23 -21.17 -15.04
C GLY A 62 -17.66 -21.41 -13.64
N GLY A 63 -17.77 -20.44 -12.74
CA GLY A 63 -17.24 -20.52 -11.38
C GLY A 63 -15.76 -20.16 -11.24
N ALA A 64 -15.11 -19.72 -12.32
CA ALA A 64 -13.69 -19.33 -12.27
C ALA A 64 -13.47 -18.09 -11.38
N ALA A 65 -12.32 -18.04 -10.71
CA ALA A 65 -11.88 -16.86 -9.97
C ALA A 65 -11.40 -15.78 -10.97
N PRO A 66 -11.80 -14.51 -10.82
CA PRO A 66 -11.30 -13.44 -11.66
C PRO A 66 -9.80 -13.20 -11.41
N THR A 67 -9.07 -12.81 -12.47
CA THR A 67 -7.66 -12.46 -12.39
C THR A 67 -7.50 -10.95 -12.27
N ILE A 68 -6.72 -10.51 -11.30
CA ILE A 68 -6.49 -9.10 -10.99
C ILE A 68 -5.00 -8.79 -10.98
N ILE A 69 -4.64 -7.60 -11.40
CA ILE A 69 -3.34 -6.98 -11.14
C ILE A 69 -3.54 -5.75 -10.27
N VAL A 70 -2.70 -5.59 -9.26
CA VAL A 70 -2.63 -4.33 -8.52
C VAL A 70 -1.67 -3.41 -9.27
N GLY A 71 -2.22 -2.35 -9.82
CA GLY A 71 -1.50 -1.34 -10.58
C GLY A 71 -0.98 -0.22 -9.66
N GLU A 72 -0.79 0.95 -10.26
CA GLU A 72 -0.21 2.09 -9.57
C GLU A 72 -1.20 2.74 -8.60
N PHE A 73 -0.74 2.95 -7.36
CA PHE A 73 -1.34 3.89 -6.41
C PHE A 73 -0.46 5.14 -6.34
N ARG A 74 -1.04 6.30 -6.63
CA ARG A 74 -0.30 7.55 -6.73
C ARG A 74 -0.42 8.35 -5.44
N ASN A 75 0.71 8.77 -4.91
CA ASN A 75 0.72 9.74 -3.82
C ASN A 75 0.52 11.15 -4.40
N ARG A 76 -0.62 11.77 -4.10
CA ARG A 76 -0.98 13.14 -4.47
C ARG A 76 -0.85 14.11 -3.29
N THR A 77 -0.33 13.65 -2.16
CA THR A 77 -0.10 14.47 -0.98
C THR A 77 1.26 15.16 -1.06
N LEU A 78 1.48 16.12 -0.17
CA LEU A 78 2.79 16.74 0.03
C LEU A 78 3.71 15.92 0.95
N GLU A 79 3.20 14.84 1.55
CA GLU A 79 3.97 13.95 2.40
C GLU A 79 4.66 12.86 1.57
N HIS A 80 5.80 12.37 2.08
CA HIS A 80 6.40 11.18 1.53
C HIS A 80 5.67 9.95 2.06
N ILE A 81 4.74 9.40 1.28
CA ILE A 81 4.02 8.15 1.58
C ILE A 81 4.65 7.02 0.77
N ALA A 82 5.10 5.98 1.46
CA ALA A 82 5.64 4.77 0.83
C ALA A 82 4.49 3.91 0.26
N VAL A 83 3.88 4.35 -0.83
CA VAL A 83 2.72 3.67 -1.46
C VAL A 83 3.01 2.21 -1.85
N GLY A 84 4.27 1.86 -2.08
CA GLY A 84 4.66 0.48 -2.35
C GLY A 84 4.32 -0.49 -1.20
N THR A 85 4.46 -0.06 0.05
CA THR A 85 4.05 -0.87 1.23
C THR A 85 2.54 -1.11 1.21
N PHE A 86 1.78 -0.06 0.93
CA PHE A 86 0.33 -0.13 0.81
C PHE A 86 -0.12 -1.07 -0.32
N VAL A 87 0.51 -1.00 -1.50
CA VAL A 87 0.24 -1.91 -2.62
C VAL A 87 0.48 -3.36 -2.22
N ARG A 88 1.57 -3.66 -1.52
CA ARG A 88 1.87 -5.02 -1.03
C ARG A 88 0.82 -5.52 -0.02
N ASP A 89 0.27 -4.66 0.80
CA ASP A 89 -0.82 -5.03 1.72
C ASP A 89 -2.11 -5.33 0.96
N LEU A 90 -2.43 -4.57 -0.10
CA LEU A 90 -3.55 -4.85 -1.00
C LEU A 90 -3.38 -6.20 -1.71
N GLU A 91 -2.23 -6.48 -2.30
CA GLU A 91 -1.93 -7.75 -2.96
C GLU A 91 -2.09 -8.94 -2.00
N ARG A 92 -1.50 -8.82 -0.82
CA ARG A 92 -1.61 -9.86 0.23
C ARG A 92 -3.05 -10.12 0.63
N ALA A 93 -3.84 -9.09 0.85
CA ALA A 93 -5.24 -9.21 1.24
C ALA A 93 -6.07 -9.91 0.14
N TYR A 94 -5.86 -9.57 -1.12
CA TYR A 94 -6.50 -10.26 -2.24
C TYR A 94 -6.09 -11.73 -2.34
N ILE A 95 -4.80 -12.04 -2.27
CA ILE A 95 -4.30 -13.43 -2.33
C ILE A 95 -4.87 -14.25 -1.17
N THR A 96 -4.84 -13.70 0.04
CA THR A 96 -5.32 -14.38 1.25
C THR A 96 -6.83 -14.63 1.22
N SER A 97 -7.61 -13.81 0.52
CA SER A 97 -9.06 -14.00 0.37
C SER A 97 -9.42 -15.30 -0.37
N GLY A 98 -8.55 -15.79 -1.26
CA GLY A 98 -8.79 -16.95 -2.10
C GLY A 98 -9.89 -16.77 -3.15
N THR A 99 -10.55 -15.61 -3.22
CA THR A 99 -11.67 -15.35 -4.13
C THR A 99 -11.26 -14.80 -5.50
N VAL A 100 -10.06 -14.27 -5.58
CA VAL A 100 -9.45 -13.74 -6.81
C VAL A 100 -8.05 -14.31 -7.00
N ARG A 101 -7.52 -14.24 -8.21
CA ARG A 101 -6.13 -14.58 -8.51
C ARG A 101 -5.36 -13.30 -8.81
N VAL A 102 -4.34 -13.01 -8.03
CA VAL A 102 -3.44 -11.89 -8.29
C VAL A 102 -2.33 -12.37 -9.22
N VAL A 103 -2.10 -11.64 -10.31
CA VAL A 103 -0.99 -11.89 -11.24
C VAL A 103 0.14 -10.92 -10.94
N ALA A 104 1.35 -11.37 -11.21
CA ALA A 104 2.57 -10.59 -10.98
C ALA A 104 2.56 -9.25 -11.73
N SER A 105 3.17 -8.24 -11.14
CA SER A 105 3.38 -6.92 -11.76
C SER A 105 4.25 -7.02 -13.02
N ALA A 106 4.32 -5.95 -13.81
CA ALA A 106 5.15 -5.92 -15.01
C ALA A 106 6.63 -6.18 -14.70
N GLU A 107 7.13 -5.60 -13.58
CA GLU A 107 8.51 -5.78 -13.12
C GLU A 107 8.78 -7.22 -12.70
N GLU A 108 7.93 -7.80 -11.86
CA GLU A 108 8.04 -9.19 -11.43
C GLU A 108 7.97 -10.18 -12.59
N ARG A 109 7.08 -9.93 -13.58
CA ARG A 109 7.02 -10.77 -14.78
C ARG A 109 8.31 -10.70 -15.61
N GLN A 110 8.96 -9.54 -15.63
CA GLN A 110 10.23 -9.40 -16.35
C GLN A 110 11.32 -10.25 -15.72
N GLU A 111 11.42 -10.26 -14.39
CA GLU A 111 12.35 -11.13 -13.65
C GLU A 111 12.04 -12.61 -13.88
N VAL A 112 10.77 -13.01 -13.79
CA VAL A 112 10.34 -14.39 -14.07
C VAL A 112 10.66 -14.82 -15.50
N ARG A 113 10.52 -13.94 -16.49
CA ARG A 113 10.89 -14.23 -17.87
C ARG A 113 12.39 -14.42 -18.02
N GLY A 114 13.19 -13.60 -17.34
CA GLY A 114 14.64 -13.74 -17.30
C GLY A 114 15.06 -15.09 -16.73
N GLU A 115 14.50 -15.47 -15.59
CA GLU A 115 14.76 -16.76 -14.95
C GLU A 115 14.33 -17.94 -15.84
N ARG A 116 13.15 -17.88 -16.47
CA ARG A 116 12.72 -18.93 -17.40
C ARG A 116 13.67 -19.09 -18.60
N ALA A 117 14.18 -17.97 -19.11
CA ALA A 117 15.16 -18.01 -20.21
C ALA A 117 16.45 -18.67 -19.77
N ASP A 118 16.94 -18.35 -18.58
CA ASP A 118 18.14 -18.98 -18.00
C ASP A 118 17.94 -20.49 -17.80
N GLN A 119 16.80 -20.92 -17.27
CA GLN A 119 16.48 -22.34 -17.08
C GLN A 119 16.44 -23.14 -18.40
N GLN A 120 16.06 -22.52 -19.53
CA GLN A 120 16.08 -23.22 -20.82
C GLN A 120 17.51 -23.61 -21.23
N VAL A 121 18.52 -22.88 -20.77
CA VAL A 121 19.94 -23.10 -21.10
C VAL A 121 20.62 -23.96 -20.04
N ASN A 122 20.39 -23.69 -18.77
CA ASN A 122 21.21 -24.18 -17.66
C ASN A 122 20.55 -25.27 -16.81
N ALA A 123 19.21 -25.41 -16.83
CA ALA A 123 18.52 -26.43 -16.05
C ALA A 123 18.30 -27.74 -16.83
N THR A 124 18.16 -28.86 -16.09
CA THR A 124 17.84 -30.16 -16.68
C THR A 124 16.44 -30.19 -17.27
N ALA A 125 16.19 -31.06 -18.24
CA ALA A 125 14.93 -31.12 -18.97
C ALA A 125 13.70 -31.41 -18.10
N ASP A 126 13.88 -32.11 -16.99
CA ASP A 126 12.85 -32.49 -16.03
C ASP A 126 12.54 -31.38 -14.99
N THR A 127 13.49 -30.48 -14.73
CA THR A 127 13.34 -29.42 -13.73
C THR A 127 13.06 -28.03 -14.31
N ARG A 128 13.36 -27.81 -15.60
CA ARG A 128 13.16 -26.48 -16.22
C ARG A 128 11.68 -26.09 -16.32
N ALA A 129 11.41 -24.81 -16.06
CA ALA A 129 10.05 -24.26 -16.24
C ALA A 129 9.60 -24.34 -17.69
N ARG A 130 8.34 -24.74 -17.91
CA ARG A 130 7.77 -24.76 -19.26
C ARG A 130 7.62 -23.33 -19.78
N VAL A 131 8.02 -23.11 -21.02
CA VAL A 131 7.70 -21.88 -21.75
C VAL A 131 6.22 -21.95 -22.14
N ALA A 132 5.35 -21.40 -21.28
CA ALA A 132 3.92 -21.37 -21.48
C ALA A 132 3.43 -19.92 -21.63
N ARG A 133 2.20 -19.75 -22.11
CA ARG A 133 1.54 -18.44 -22.12
C ARG A 133 1.30 -18.00 -20.67
N GLU A 134 1.60 -16.74 -20.40
CA GLU A 134 1.32 -16.13 -19.09
C GLU A 134 -0.20 -15.92 -18.92
N GLN A 135 -0.67 -16.06 -17.70
CA GLN A 135 -2.03 -15.68 -17.37
C GLN A 135 -2.10 -14.15 -17.31
N GLY A 136 -2.92 -13.54 -18.15
CA GLY A 136 -3.18 -12.11 -18.13
C GLY A 136 -4.13 -11.73 -16.99
N ALA A 137 -4.01 -10.51 -16.48
CA ALA A 137 -5.02 -9.93 -15.64
C ALA A 137 -6.27 -9.60 -16.45
N ARG A 138 -7.45 -9.88 -15.91
CA ARG A 138 -8.71 -9.39 -16.46
C ARG A 138 -9.04 -8.01 -15.92
N PHE A 139 -8.71 -7.77 -14.65
CA PHE A 139 -8.99 -6.50 -13.97
C PHE A 139 -7.72 -5.86 -13.45
N MET A 140 -7.71 -4.53 -13.40
CA MET A 140 -6.65 -3.75 -12.79
C MET A 140 -7.22 -2.88 -11.68
N LEU A 141 -6.66 -3.04 -10.46
CA LEU A 141 -6.91 -2.13 -9.35
C LEU A 141 -5.88 -1.00 -9.41
N GLN A 142 -6.33 0.23 -9.35
CA GLN A 142 -5.48 1.41 -9.25
C GLN A 142 -6.14 2.49 -8.39
N GLY A 143 -5.37 3.47 -7.94
CA GLY A 143 -5.93 4.52 -7.11
C GLY A 143 -4.97 5.65 -6.82
N ASP A 144 -5.38 6.52 -5.90
CA ASP A 144 -4.53 7.59 -5.40
C ASP A 144 -4.82 7.93 -3.93
N VAL A 145 -3.81 8.52 -3.28
CA VAL A 145 -3.87 9.03 -1.91
C VAL A 145 -3.81 10.54 -1.99
N GLN A 146 -4.80 11.22 -1.44
CA GLN A 146 -4.91 12.68 -1.37
C GLN A 146 -4.94 13.13 0.08
N ALA A 147 -4.52 14.37 0.35
CA ALA A 147 -4.63 14.98 1.68
C ALA A 147 -5.03 16.45 1.56
N ILE A 148 -5.82 16.89 2.55
CA ILE A 148 -6.12 18.30 2.80
C ILE A 148 -5.61 18.61 4.20
N GLU A 149 -4.76 19.63 4.30
CA GLU A 149 -4.24 20.13 5.56
C GLU A 149 -4.86 21.47 5.90
N ASP A 150 -5.31 21.61 7.16
CA ASP A 150 -5.78 22.85 7.73
C ASP A 150 -5.09 23.09 9.06
N SER A 151 -4.51 24.26 9.26
CA SER A 151 -3.73 24.55 10.46
C SER A 151 -3.89 25.99 10.92
N GLU A 152 -4.14 26.16 12.22
CA GLU A 152 -4.19 27.45 12.88
C GLU A 152 -3.44 27.41 14.22
N GLY A 153 -2.48 28.32 14.38
CA GLY A 153 -1.69 28.42 15.60
C GLY A 153 -0.91 27.13 15.91
N ARG A 154 -1.41 26.33 16.85
CA ARG A 154 -0.79 25.07 17.30
C ARG A 154 -1.59 23.84 16.93
N GLU A 155 -2.69 24.02 16.30
CA GLU A 155 -3.61 22.99 15.89
C GLU A 155 -3.46 22.72 14.40
N LYS A 156 -3.51 21.47 14.03
CA LYS A 156 -3.47 21.02 12.64
C LYS A 156 -4.42 19.84 12.48
N ILE A 157 -5.21 19.90 11.42
CA ILE A 157 -6.02 18.77 10.95
C ILE A 157 -5.44 18.32 9.62
N VAL A 158 -5.26 17.02 9.49
CA VAL A 158 -4.95 16.39 8.20
C VAL A 158 -6.07 15.43 7.86
N PHE A 159 -6.74 15.68 6.76
CA PHE A 159 -7.73 14.79 6.17
C PHE A 159 -7.08 14.03 5.02
N TYR A 160 -7.10 12.70 5.08
CA TYR A 160 -6.66 11.83 4.01
C TYR A 160 -7.85 11.19 3.35
N GLN A 161 -7.78 11.06 2.03
CA GLN A 161 -8.71 10.30 1.23
C GLN A 161 -7.93 9.39 0.30
N VAL A 162 -8.29 8.11 0.30
CA VAL A 162 -7.75 7.12 -0.62
C VAL A 162 -8.89 6.63 -1.49
N ASP A 163 -8.74 6.83 -2.78
CA ASP A 163 -9.68 6.38 -3.79
C ASP A 163 -9.06 5.21 -4.56
N ALA A 164 -9.86 4.16 -4.78
CA ALA A 164 -9.49 2.99 -5.54
C ALA A 164 -10.51 2.69 -6.61
N THR A 165 -10.05 2.25 -7.78
CA THR A 165 -10.91 1.90 -8.91
C THR A 165 -10.46 0.58 -9.50
N LEU A 166 -11.39 -0.34 -9.70
CA LEU A 166 -11.19 -1.59 -10.42
C LEU A 166 -11.70 -1.44 -11.85
N ILE A 167 -10.83 -1.66 -12.81
CA ILE A 167 -11.10 -1.49 -14.25
C ILE A 167 -11.00 -2.84 -14.93
N ASP A 168 -12.01 -3.16 -15.74
CA ASP A 168 -11.97 -4.27 -16.68
C ASP A 168 -11.05 -3.89 -17.85
N LEU A 169 -9.97 -4.63 -18.04
CA LEU A 169 -8.93 -4.32 -19.03
C LEU A 169 -9.37 -4.60 -20.49
N GLU A 170 -10.44 -5.34 -20.69
CA GLU A 170 -10.96 -5.60 -22.03
C GLU A 170 -11.93 -4.52 -22.49
N SER A 171 -12.83 -4.09 -21.60
CA SER A 171 -13.87 -3.12 -21.92
C SER A 171 -13.54 -1.68 -21.48
N ASN A 172 -12.50 -1.48 -20.66
CA ASN A 172 -12.17 -0.23 -19.95
C ASN A 172 -13.28 0.26 -19.00
N ALA A 173 -14.24 -0.60 -18.67
CA ALA A 173 -15.30 -0.26 -17.74
C ALA A 173 -14.78 -0.26 -16.29
N LYS A 174 -15.19 0.73 -15.51
CA LYS A 174 -15.00 0.74 -14.06
C LYS A 174 -16.04 -0.17 -13.43
N VAL A 175 -15.63 -1.32 -12.96
CA VAL A 175 -16.52 -2.34 -12.38
C VAL A 175 -16.71 -2.17 -10.87
N TRP A 176 -15.81 -1.44 -10.22
CA TRP A 176 -15.93 -1.07 -8.83
C TRP A 176 -15.12 0.20 -8.54
N VAL A 177 -15.62 0.97 -7.61
CA VAL A 177 -14.92 2.10 -7.00
C VAL A 177 -15.08 2.02 -5.50
N GLY A 178 -13.99 2.27 -4.77
CA GLY A 178 -13.97 2.32 -3.32
C GLY A 178 -13.25 3.54 -2.82
N GLN A 179 -13.57 3.92 -1.59
CA GLN A 179 -13.01 5.08 -0.94
C GLN A 179 -12.83 4.82 0.55
N HIS A 180 -11.69 5.25 1.09
CA HIS A 180 -11.49 5.34 2.53
C HIS A 180 -11.08 6.76 2.91
N LYS A 181 -11.62 7.24 4.03
CA LYS A 181 -11.35 8.58 4.56
C LYS A 181 -10.91 8.49 6.00
N MET A 182 -9.89 9.26 6.35
CA MET A 182 -9.48 9.41 7.75
C MET A 182 -9.14 10.87 8.05
N LYS A 183 -9.25 11.24 9.31
CA LYS A 183 -8.97 12.58 9.79
C LYS A 183 -8.10 12.50 11.03
N LYS A 184 -6.96 13.16 11.01
CA LYS A 184 -6.04 13.25 12.15
C LYS A 184 -6.04 14.66 12.70
N TYR A 185 -6.15 14.79 14.02
CA TYR A 185 -6.01 16.06 14.74
C TYR A 185 -4.68 16.08 15.48
N ILE A 186 -3.90 17.11 15.27
CA ILE A 186 -2.56 17.28 15.83
C ILE A 186 -2.55 18.55 16.64
N GLN A 187 -2.25 18.44 17.94
CA GLN A 187 -2.10 19.57 18.85
C GLN A 187 -0.68 19.61 19.41
N ARG A 188 0.02 20.71 19.21
CA ARG A 188 1.35 20.93 19.78
C ARG A 188 1.19 21.52 21.18
N ARG A 189 1.61 20.77 22.22
CA ARG A 189 1.62 21.27 23.60
C ARG A 189 2.63 22.40 23.76
N ARG A 190 2.30 23.37 24.61
CA ARG A 190 3.24 24.39 25.06
C ARG A 190 4.23 23.71 26.01
N LEU A 191 5.53 23.81 25.74
CA LEU A 191 6.52 23.59 26.78
C LEU A 191 6.37 24.78 27.73
N THR A 192 5.79 24.58 28.89
CA THR A 192 5.90 25.51 30.02
C THR A 192 7.33 25.41 30.54
N PRO A 193 8.05 26.54 30.68
CA PRO A 193 9.40 26.55 31.23
C PRO A 193 9.42 26.04 32.68
#